data_5b02da887b2cc67fe823ba8c4dd3affe
#
_entry.id   5b02da887b2cc67fe823ba8c4dd3affe
#
_cell.length_a   1.000
_cell.length_b   1.000
_cell.length_c   1.000
_cell.angle_alpha   90.00
_cell.angle_beta   90.00
_cell.angle_gamma   90.00
#
_symmetry.space_group_name_H-M   'P 1'
#
loop_
_entity.id
_entity.type
_entity.pdbx_description
1 polymer ?
#
loop_
_entity_poly.entity_id
_entity_poly.type
_entity_poly.pdbx_seq_one_letter_code
_entity_poly.pdbx_strand_id
1 'polypeptide(L)'
;EMTDAQFQSVLDVNVLGGFRLVQLAANRFFLKQARNPRTGQCGGVVFVGSNSSERVSRNRITYVASKGAMDAMMKAFAIDLGPKGIRVNMVAPGFIRTSRWNFLTDEIKAQRRSLVPNGREATGADVAEAVAFLASDGARGFQGARIVMDGGSSVQLYPAACEDDTSKMREM
;
A
#
# COMPACT_ATOMS: atom_id res chain seq x y z
N GLU A 1 -22.40 14.67 -5.44
CA GLU A 1 -22.29 13.38 -6.12
C GLU A 1 -21.01 13.34 -6.95
N MET A 2 -20.39 12.18 -7.06
CA MET A 2 -19.21 11.98 -7.91
C MET A 2 -19.66 11.77 -9.35
N THR A 3 -19.03 12.46 -10.31
CA THR A 3 -19.29 12.29 -11.73
C THR A 3 -18.44 11.16 -12.33
N ASP A 4 -18.87 10.60 -13.47
CA ASP A 4 -18.11 9.59 -14.22
C ASP A 4 -16.71 10.10 -14.59
N ALA A 5 -16.60 11.38 -15.00
CA ALA A 5 -15.32 12.00 -15.33
C ALA A 5 -14.35 12.05 -14.13
N GLN A 6 -14.86 12.35 -12.93
CA GLN A 6 -14.04 12.31 -11.70
C GLN A 6 -13.62 10.88 -11.36
N PHE A 7 -14.52 9.92 -11.53
CA PHE A 7 -14.22 8.49 -11.33
C PHE A 7 -13.11 8.06 -12.30
N GLN A 8 -13.28 8.33 -13.60
CA GLN A 8 -12.33 7.98 -14.64
C GLN A 8 -10.95 8.61 -14.41
N SER A 9 -10.90 9.89 -14.04
CA SER A 9 -9.64 10.60 -13.77
C SER A 9 -8.79 9.91 -12.69
N VAL A 10 -9.40 9.39 -11.62
CA VAL A 10 -8.67 8.65 -10.58
C VAL A 10 -8.15 7.31 -11.10
N LEU A 11 -8.94 6.60 -11.92
CA LEU A 11 -8.48 5.35 -12.55
C LEU A 11 -7.35 5.60 -13.54
N ASP A 12 -7.42 6.67 -14.33
CA ASP A 12 -6.38 7.03 -15.30
C ASP A 12 -5.04 7.27 -14.63
N VAL A 13 -5.03 7.98 -13.50
CA VAL A 13 -3.79 8.24 -12.74
C VAL A 13 -3.31 6.98 -12.03
N ASN A 14 -4.15 6.37 -11.19
CA ASN A 14 -3.71 5.32 -10.28
C ASN A 14 -3.53 3.97 -10.98
N VAL A 15 -4.38 3.64 -11.92
CA VAL A 15 -4.38 2.31 -12.57
C VAL A 15 -3.66 2.36 -13.90
N LEU A 16 -4.19 3.14 -14.85
CA LEU A 16 -3.63 3.20 -16.20
C LEU A 16 -2.22 3.80 -16.22
N GLY A 17 -1.98 4.84 -15.42
CA GLY A 17 -0.65 5.44 -15.23
C GLY A 17 0.35 4.44 -14.66
N GLY A 18 -0.02 3.70 -13.61
CA GLY A 18 0.79 2.63 -13.02
C GLY A 18 1.09 1.51 -14.02
N PHE A 19 0.07 1.05 -14.76
CA PHE A 19 0.22 0.04 -15.82
C PHE A 19 1.25 0.48 -16.87
N ARG A 20 1.08 1.69 -17.42
CA ARG A 20 1.97 2.24 -18.46
C ARG A 20 3.42 2.39 -17.99
N LEU A 21 3.61 2.85 -16.74
CA LEU A 21 4.96 3.00 -16.17
C LEU A 21 5.67 1.65 -16.04
N VAL A 22 4.98 0.62 -15.54
CA VAL A 22 5.57 -0.72 -15.43
C VAL A 22 5.89 -1.29 -16.80
N GLN A 23 4.97 -1.17 -17.77
CA GLN A 23 5.17 -1.64 -19.13
C GLN A 23 6.38 -0.96 -19.80
N LEU A 24 6.50 0.36 -19.67
CA LEU A 24 7.62 1.12 -20.22
C LEU A 24 8.93 0.77 -19.54
N ALA A 25 8.96 0.69 -18.20
CA ALA A 25 10.15 0.34 -17.45
C ALA A 25 10.64 -1.09 -17.78
N ALA A 26 9.72 -2.05 -17.85
CA ALA A 26 10.06 -3.42 -18.23
C ALA A 26 10.66 -3.49 -19.63
N ASN A 27 9.97 -2.94 -20.63
CA ASN A 27 10.37 -3.09 -22.04
C ASN A 27 11.56 -2.22 -22.45
N ARG A 28 11.71 -1.02 -21.87
CA ARG A 28 12.78 -0.10 -22.27
C ARG A 28 14.05 -0.25 -21.46
N PHE A 29 13.96 -0.77 -20.23
CA PHE A 29 15.09 -0.80 -19.32
C PHE A 29 15.35 -2.22 -18.77
N PHE A 30 14.47 -2.76 -17.94
CA PHE A 30 14.77 -3.96 -17.17
C PHE A 30 15.12 -5.18 -18.04
N LEU A 31 14.33 -5.46 -19.08
CA LEU A 31 14.53 -6.60 -19.97
C LEU A 31 15.78 -6.47 -20.88
N LYS A 32 16.40 -5.31 -20.93
CA LYS A 32 17.64 -5.05 -21.68
C LYS A 32 18.90 -5.15 -20.82
N GLN A 33 18.72 -5.26 -19.49
CA GLN A 33 19.83 -5.38 -18.56
C GLN A 33 20.25 -6.85 -18.37
N ALA A 34 21.54 -7.06 -18.12
CA ALA A 34 22.01 -8.36 -17.64
C ALA A 34 21.41 -8.67 -16.27
N ARG A 35 21.06 -9.92 -16.05
CA ARG A 35 20.60 -10.36 -14.73
C ARG A 35 21.75 -10.33 -13.74
N ASN A 36 21.47 -9.87 -12.53
CA ASN A 36 22.40 -9.96 -11.41
C ASN A 36 22.75 -11.45 -11.17
N PRO A 37 24.02 -11.86 -11.23
CA PRO A 37 24.39 -13.27 -11.13
C PRO A 37 24.05 -13.88 -9.76
N ARG A 38 23.97 -13.05 -8.70
CA ARG A 38 23.64 -13.51 -7.35
C ARG A 38 22.15 -13.72 -7.13
N THR A 39 21.30 -12.89 -7.74
CA THR A 39 19.85 -12.87 -7.49
C THR A 39 19.03 -13.38 -8.67
N GLY A 40 19.59 -13.46 -9.85
CA GLY A 40 18.89 -13.80 -11.09
C GLY A 40 17.96 -12.70 -11.60
N GLN A 41 18.02 -11.49 -11.01
CA GLN A 41 17.08 -10.40 -11.25
C GLN A 41 17.70 -9.30 -12.11
N CYS A 42 16.88 -8.63 -12.89
CA CYS A 42 17.26 -7.46 -13.69
C CYS A 42 16.44 -6.20 -13.37
N GLY A 43 15.49 -6.29 -12.46
CA GLY A 43 14.70 -5.13 -12.06
C GLY A 43 13.74 -5.40 -10.90
N GLY A 44 13.20 -4.32 -10.36
CA GLY A 44 12.19 -4.37 -9.31
C GLY A 44 11.19 -3.23 -9.43
N VAL A 45 9.93 -3.54 -9.21
CA VAL A 45 8.81 -2.60 -9.17
C VAL A 45 8.18 -2.67 -7.79
N VAL A 46 7.95 -1.51 -7.18
CA VAL A 46 7.24 -1.41 -5.91
C VAL A 46 6.06 -0.47 -6.08
N PHE A 47 4.85 -1.01 -5.97
CA PHE A 47 3.63 -0.20 -5.94
C PHE A 47 3.43 0.39 -4.54
N VAL A 48 2.99 1.64 -4.48
CA VAL A 48 2.48 2.25 -3.24
C VAL A 48 0.94 2.19 -3.29
N GLY A 49 0.42 1.13 -2.68
CA GLY A 49 -1.01 0.87 -2.59
C GLY A 49 -1.69 1.61 -1.44
N SER A 50 -2.58 0.92 -0.75
CA SER A 50 -3.24 1.37 0.49
C SER A 50 -3.86 0.15 1.20
N ASN A 51 -4.00 0.20 2.53
CA ASN A 51 -4.83 -0.76 3.24
C ASN A 51 -6.32 -0.60 2.89
N SER A 52 -6.71 0.53 2.29
CA SER A 52 -8.09 0.78 1.82
C SER A 52 -8.55 -0.13 0.69
N SER A 53 -7.66 -0.89 0.05
CA SER A 53 -8.07 -1.96 -0.90
C SER A 53 -8.82 -3.10 -0.22
N GLU A 54 -8.67 -3.28 1.10
CA GLU A 54 -9.32 -4.31 1.91
C GLU A 54 -10.20 -3.74 3.03
N ARG A 55 -9.80 -2.61 3.61
CA ARG A 55 -10.47 -1.94 4.74
C ARG A 55 -11.07 -0.63 4.25
N VAL A 56 -12.28 -0.72 3.71
CA VAL A 56 -12.94 0.42 3.04
C VAL A 56 -13.40 1.49 4.03
N SER A 57 -13.34 2.74 3.60
CA SER A 57 -13.89 3.88 4.31
C SER A 57 -15.04 4.51 3.51
N ARG A 58 -16.01 5.11 4.23
CA ARG A 58 -17.16 5.77 3.61
C ARG A 58 -16.71 6.92 2.70
N ASN A 59 -17.48 7.18 1.66
CA ASN A 59 -17.30 8.28 0.70
C ASN A 59 -15.95 8.25 -0.05
N ARG A 60 -15.38 7.04 -0.26
CA ARG A 60 -14.09 6.83 -0.92
C ARG A 60 -14.12 5.81 -2.06
N ILE A 61 -15.29 5.62 -2.69
CA ILE A 61 -15.53 4.51 -3.63
C ILE A 61 -14.48 4.46 -4.75
N THR A 62 -14.19 5.60 -5.39
CA THR A 62 -13.21 5.68 -6.50
C THR A 62 -11.80 5.35 -6.04
N TYR A 63 -11.40 5.92 -4.89
CA TYR A 63 -10.08 5.65 -4.33
C TYR A 63 -9.91 4.17 -3.97
N VAL A 64 -10.89 3.59 -3.29
CA VAL A 64 -10.91 2.17 -2.90
C VAL A 64 -10.86 1.29 -4.15
N ALA A 65 -11.70 1.56 -5.15
CA ALA A 65 -11.70 0.84 -6.42
C ALA A 65 -10.35 0.90 -7.11
N SER A 66 -9.74 2.09 -7.21
CA SER A 66 -8.43 2.27 -7.83
C SER A 66 -7.31 1.52 -7.08
N LYS A 67 -7.32 1.52 -5.74
CA LYS A 67 -6.32 0.82 -4.93
C LYS A 67 -6.50 -0.70 -4.96
N GLY A 68 -7.74 -1.19 -5.04
CA GLY A 68 -8.04 -2.60 -5.29
C GLY A 68 -7.56 -3.05 -6.68
N ALA A 69 -7.81 -2.25 -7.71
CA ALA A 69 -7.30 -2.52 -9.05
C ALA A 69 -5.77 -2.54 -9.11
N MET A 70 -5.09 -1.62 -8.39
CA MET A 70 -3.63 -1.64 -8.27
C MET A 70 -3.10 -2.92 -7.59
N ASP A 71 -3.78 -3.42 -6.56
CA ASP A 71 -3.40 -4.66 -5.87
C ASP A 71 -3.50 -5.87 -6.80
N ALA A 72 -4.61 -5.99 -7.52
CA ALA A 72 -4.79 -7.04 -8.53
C ALA A 72 -3.75 -6.95 -9.66
N MET A 73 -3.51 -5.74 -10.17
CA MET A 73 -2.54 -5.47 -11.23
C MET A 73 -1.11 -5.80 -10.79
N MET A 74 -0.73 -5.47 -9.56
CA MET A 74 0.57 -5.83 -8.99
C MET A 74 0.78 -7.35 -9.00
N LYS A 75 -0.22 -8.12 -8.59
CA LYS A 75 -0.16 -9.60 -8.59
C LYS A 75 -0.03 -10.16 -10.00
N ALA A 76 -0.79 -9.63 -10.96
CA ALA A 76 -0.68 -10.02 -12.36
C ALA A 76 0.73 -9.74 -12.93
N PHE A 77 1.26 -8.55 -12.72
CA PHE A 77 2.62 -8.24 -13.11
C PHE A 77 3.67 -9.12 -12.42
N ALA A 78 3.46 -9.49 -11.16
CA ALA A 78 4.37 -10.37 -10.45
C ALA A 78 4.48 -11.75 -11.13
N ILE A 79 3.37 -12.28 -11.60
CA ILE A 79 3.34 -13.57 -12.32
C ILE A 79 3.97 -13.43 -13.72
N ASP A 80 3.62 -12.38 -14.46
CA ASP A 80 4.08 -12.21 -15.85
C ASP A 80 5.55 -11.82 -15.97
N LEU A 81 6.07 -11.05 -15.01
CA LEU A 81 7.42 -10.50 -15.03
C LEU A 81 8.43 -11.28 -14.19
N GLY A 82 7.97 -12.08 -13.22
CA GLY A 82 8.82 -12.92 -12.38
C GLY A 82 9.74 -13.84 -13.16
N PRO A 83 9.25 -14.66 -14.12
CA PRO A 83 10.08 -15.50 -14.95
C PRO A 83 11.13 -14.72 -15.76
N LYS A 84 10.87 -13.44 -16.01
CA LYS A 84 11.77 -12.53 -16.73
C LYS A 84 12.84 -11.88 -15.83
N GLY A 85 12.84 -12.18 -14.53
CA GLY A 85 13.80 -11.64 -13.56
C GLY A 85 13.41 -10.26 -13.02
N ILE A 86 12.15 -9.86 -13.11
CA ILE A 86 11.67 -8.60 -12.56
C ILE A 86 10.75 -8.89 -11.37
N ARG A 87 11.10 -8.36 -10.20
CA ARG A 87 10.26 -8.46 -9.01
C ARG A 87 9.19 -7.39 -9.02
N VAL A 88 7.99 -7.74 -8.56
CA VAL A 88 6.87 -6.79 -8.42
C VAL A 88 6.22 -7.03 -7.08
N ASN A 89 6.17 -6.00 -6.25
CA ASN A 89 5.63 -6.04 -4.90
C ASN A 89 4.87 -4.75 -4.58
N MET A 90 4.24 -4.68 -3.40
CA MET A 90 3.48 -3.53 -2.96
C MET A 90 3.74 -3.22 -1.48
N VAL A 91 3.85 -1.94 -1.16
CA VAL A 91 3.64 -1.41 0.19
C VAL A 91 2.23 -0.86 0.27
N ALA A 92 1.47 -1.24 1.29
CA ALA A 92 0.08 -0.81 1.50
C ALA A 92 -0.05 -0.03 2.82
N PRO A 93 0.18 1.30 2.80
CA PRO A 93 0.11 2.12 3.99
C PRO A 93 -1.33 2.31 4.51
N GLY A 94 -1.46 2.52 5.81
CA GLY A 94 -2.66 3.03 6.45
C GLY A 94 -2.68 4.55 6.53
N PHE A 95 -2.90 5.10 7.72
CA PHE A 95 -2.83 6.55 7.94
C PHE A 95 -1.38 7.04 7.87
N ILE A 96 -1.12 7.94 6.91
CA ILE A 96 0.19 8.57 6.72
C ILE A 96 0.11 10.04 7.09
N ARG A 97 1.01 10.50 7.94
CA ARG A 97 1.16 11.92 8.26
C ARG A 97 1.77 12.64 7.06
N THR A 98 0.95 13.45 6.40
CA THR A 98 1.33 14.33 5.28
C THR A 98 1.03 15.78 5.64
N SER A 99 1.35 16.73 4.76
CA SER A 99 0.98 18.15 4.94
C SER A 99 -0.51 18.37 5.19
N ARG A 100 -1.38 17.47 4.71
CA ARG A 100 -2.83 17.54 4.99
C ARG A 100 -3.18 17.39 6.47
N TRP A 101 -2.30 16.78 7.29
CA TRP A 101 -2.49 16.69 8.72
C TRP A 101 -2.40 18.04 9.43
N ASN A 102 -1.73 19.03 8.82
CA ASN A 102 -1.63 20.37 9.37
C ASN A 102 -3.00 21.10 9.40
N PHE A 103 -3.94 20.66 8.58
CA PHE A 103 -5.30 21.19 8.52
C PHE A 103 -6.29 20.47 9.47
N LEU A 104 -5.86 19.44 10.19
CA LEU A 104 -6.68 18.71 11.13
C LEU A 104 -6.54 19.29 12.52
N THR A 105 -7.65 19.32 13.28
CA THR A 105 -7.63 19.68 14.70
C THR A 105 -6.93 18.58 15.51
N ASP A 106 -6.50 18.92 16.72
CA ASP A 106 -5.80 17.95 17.58
C ASP A 106 -6.73 16.81 18.04
N GLU A 107 -8.02 17.11 18.20
CA GLU A 107 -9.05 16.09 18.48
C GLU A 107 -9.18 15.08 17.35
N ILE A 108 -9.23 15.54 16.09
CA ILE A 108 -9.28 14.64 14.91
C ILE A 108 -8.00 13.81 14.80
N LYS A 109 -6.85 14.42 15.09
CA LYS A 109 -5.57 13.69 15.11
C LYS A 109 -5.56 12.62 16.19
N ALA A 110 -6.02 12.96 17.41
CA ALA A 110 -6.13 12.02 18.53
C ALA A 110 -7.09 10.87 18.19
N GLN A 111 -8.27 11.19 17.63
CA GLN A 111 -9.24 10.19 17.18
C GLN A 111 -8.65 9.24 16.12
N ARG A 112 -7.89 9.76 15.16
CA ARG A 112 -7.22 8.90 14.16
C ARG A 112 -6.17 7.99 14.77
N ARG A 113 -5.38 8.49 15.74
CA ARG A 113 -4.38 7.70 16.44
C ARG A 113 -5.00 6.58 17.27
N SER A 114 -6.16 6.82 17.91
CA SER A 114 -6.87 5.79 18.66
C SER A 114 -7.36 4.62 17.80
N LEU A 115 -7.43 4.81 16.48
CA LEU A 115 -7.75 3.73 15.53
C LEU A 115 -6.53 2.90 15.10
N VAL A 116 -5.34 3.25 15.57
CA VAL A 116 -4.09 2.62 15.17
C VAL A 116 -3.45 1.96 16.40
N PRO A 117 -3.42 0.62 16.50
CA PRO A 117 -2.94 -0.09 17.69
C PRO A 117 -1.55 0.31 18.17
N ASN A 118 -0.61 0.65 17.29
CA ASN A 118 0.72 1.11 17.69
C ASN A 118 0.76 2.59 18.14
N GLY A 119 -0.40 3.27 18.24
CA GLY A 119 -0.55 4.61 18.78
C GLY A 119 -0.01 5.76 17.92
N ARG A 120 0.48 5.49 16.72
CA ARG A 120 1.02 6.52 15.83
C ARG A 120 0.65 6.30 14.35
N GLU A 121 0.51 7.40 13.64
CA GLU A 121 0.49 7.40 12.18
C GLU A 121 1.89 7.17 11.61
N ALA A 122 2.01 6.45 10.51
CA ALA A 122 3.25 6.35 9.76
C ALA A 122 3.58 7.66 9.05
N THR A 123 4.82 7.83 8.64
CA THR A 123 5.31 8.98 7.88
C THR A 123 5.69 8.58 6.46
N GLY A 124 5.96 9.57 5.60
CA GLY A 124 6.52 9.29 4.27
C GLY A 124 7.88 8.59 4.33
N ALA A 125 8.68 8.86 5.37
CA ALA A 125 9.96 8.18 5.60
C ALA A 125 9.77 6.69 5.92
N ASP A 126 8.82 6.34 6.80
CA ASP A 126 8.51 4.94 7.09
C ASP A 126 8.12 4.18 5.81
N VAL A 127 7.34 4.81 4.91
CA VAL A 127 6.98 4.21 3.62
C VAL A 127 8.19 4.06 2.72
N ALA A 128 9.06 5.07 2.67
CA ALA A 128 10.26 5.06 1.83
C ALA A 128 11.22 3.93 2.23
N GLU A 129 11.40 3.67 3.52
CA GLU A 129 12.22 2.56 4.02
C GLU A 129 11.69 1.19 3.56
N ALA A 130 10.37 0.97 3.63
CA ALA A 130 9.76 -0.26 3.14
C ALA A 130 9.88 -0.40 1.61
N VAL A 131 9.74 0.69 0.87
CA VAL A 131 9.96 0.71 -0.58
C VAL A 131 11.43 0.41 -0.89
N ALA A 132 12.37 1.01 -0.20
CA ALA A 132 13.80 0.77 -0.37
C ALA A 132 14.17 -0.69 -0.08
N PHE A 133 13.63 -1.28 0.99
CA PHE A 133 13.80 -2.70 1.28
C PHE A 133 13.29 -3.57 0.12
N LEU A 134 12.04 -3.37 -0.32
CA LEU A 134 11.44 -4.15 -1.40
C LEU A 134 12.17 -3.96 -2.75
N ALA A 135 12.79 -2.80 -2.96
CA ALA A 135 13.60 -2.54 -4.16
C ALA A 135 15.00 -3.17 -4.09
N SER A 136 15.51 -3.48 -2.90
CA SER A 136 16.87 -3.99 -2.68
C SER A 136 16.99 -5.50 -2.95
N ASP A 137 18.22 -5.96 -3.06
CA ASP A 137 18.57 -7.40 -3.13
C ASP A 137 18.16 -8.18 -1.85
N GLY A 138 17.99 -7.51 -0.71
CA GLY A 138 17.50 -8.11 0.52
C GLY A 138 16.09 -8.71 0.37
N ALA A 139 15.31 -8.15 -0.54
CA ALA A 139 13.96 -8.61 -0.85
C ALA A 139 13.89 -9.61 -2.03
N ARG A 140 15.00 -10.29 -2.39
CA ARG A 140 15.03 -11.20 -3.55
C ARG A 140 14.03 -12.35 -3.52
N GLY A 141 13.55 -12.73 -2.34
CA GLY A 141 12.52 -13.76 -2.17
C GLY A 141 11.08 -13.24 -2.23
N PHE A 142 10.89 -11.92 -2.34
CA PHE A 142 9.55 -11.31 -2.38
C PHE A 142 9.09 -11.14 -3.82
N GLN A 143 7.97 -11.79 -4.17
CA GLN A 143 7.31 -11.67 -5.47
C GLN A 143 5.80 -11.72 -5.28
N GLY A 144 5.09 -10.69 -5.73
CA GLY A 144 3.65 -10.55 -5.51
C GLY A 144 3.25 -10.26 -4.07
N ALA A 145 4.22 -9.86 -3.23
CA ALA A 145 3.98 -9.58 -1.83
C ALA A 145 3.35 -8.19 -1.64
N ARG A 146 2.39 -8.14 -0.72
CA ARG A 146 1.75 -6.91 -0.24
C ARG A 146 2.11 -6.72 1.23
N ILE A 147 2.95 -5.74 1.52
CA ILE A 147 3.34 -5.40 2.89
C ILE A 147 2.41 -4.31 3.41
N VAL A 148 1.61 -4.65 4.42
CA VAL A 148 0.71 -3.69 5.07
C VAL A 148 1.47 -2.91 6.13
N MET A 149 1.41 -1.58 6.05
CA MET A 149 2.05 -0.64 6.97
C MET A 149 1.01 0.29 7.59
N ASP A 150 0.20 -0.22 8.49
CA ASP A 150 -0.93 0.52 9.03
C ASP A 150 -1.01 0.51 10.57
N GLY A 151 0.10 0.13 11.21
CA GLY A 151 0.22 0.11 12.66
C GLY A 151 -0.73 -0.88 13.35
N GLY A 152 -1.24 -1.87 12.62
CA GLY A 152 -2.15 -2.89 13.11
C GLY A 152 -3.63 -2.57 12.90
N SER A 153 -3.98 -1.44 12.29
CA SER A 153 -5.39 -1.04 12.11
C SER A 153 -6.22 -2.01 11.26
N SER A 154 -5.59 -2.78 10.37
CA SER A 154 -6.28 -3.78 9.55
C SER A 154 -6.51 -5.13 10.24
N VAL A 155 -5.75 -5.44 11.29
CA VAL A 155 -5.82 -6.76 11.95
C VAL A 155 -6.61 -6.76 13.24
N GLN A 156 -6.98 -5.59 13.77
CA GLN A 156 -7.90 -5.50 14.92
C GLN A 156 -9.35 -5.70 14.47
N LEU A 157 -10.13 -6.40 15.25
CA LEU A 157 -11.57 -6.60 15.00
C LEU A 157 -12.34 -5.30 15.25
N TYR A 158 -12.09 -4.67 16.40
CA TYR A 158 -12.66 -3.37 16.78
C TYR A 158 -11.56 -2.41 17.23
N PRO A 159 -11.72 -1.08 17.04
CA PRO A 159 -10.87 -0.10 17.70
C PRO A 159 -10.95 -0.23 19.22
N ALA A 160 -9.85 0.03 19.94
CA ALA A 160 -9.80 -0.07 21.41
C ALA A 160 -10.91 0.74 22.10
N ALA A 161 -11.36 1.86 21.52
CA ALA A 161 -12.48 2.66 22.03
C ALA A 161 -13.85 1.94 21.95
N CYS A 162 -13.94 0.84 21.20
CA CYS A 162 -15.15 0.02 21.05
C CYS A 162 -15.02 -1.35 21.75
N GLU A 163 -13.87 -1.63 22.36
CA GLU A 163 -13.69 -2.84 23.14
C GLU A 163 -14.26 -2.60 24.54
N ASP A 164 -15.15 -3.50 24.96
CA ASP A 164 -15.63 -3.51 26.34
C ASP A 164 -14.43 -3.77 27.28
N ASP A 165 -14.41 -3.09 28.43
CA ASP A 165 -13.43 -3.34 29.47
C ASP A 165 -13.65 -4.73 30.08
N THR A 166 -13.09 -5.74 29.41
CA THR A 166 -13.20 -7.14 29.83
C THR A 166 -12.45 -7.41 31.13
N SER A 167 -11.69 -6.45 31.71
CA SER A 167 -11.06 -6.57 33.00
C SER A 167 -12.11 -6.78 34.09
N LYS A 168 -13.27 -6.15 33.98
CA LYS A 168 -14.39 -6.30 34.89
C LYS A 168 -15.11 -7.66 34.80
N MET A 169 -14.98 -8.37 33.69
CA MET A 169 -15.54 -9.73 33.52
C MET A 169 -14.71 -10.81 34.19
N ARG A 170 -13.45 -10.54 34.53
CA ARG A 170 -12.57 -11.51 35.22
C ARG A 170 -12.73 -11.51 36.73
N GLU A 171 -13.44 -10.53 37.26
CA GLU A 171 -13.73 -10.40 38.72
C GLU A 171 -15.12 -10.95 39.09
N MET A 172 -15.91 -11.43 38.13
CA MET A 172 -17.21 -12.12 38.33
C MET A 172 -17.04 -13.64 38.19
#